data_7ddf3a8a0550b3df067e31fd66a876fd
#
_entry.id   7ddf3a8a0550b3df067e31fd66a876fd
#
_cell.length_a   1.000
_cell.length_b   1.000
_cell.length_c   1.000
_cell.angle_alpha   90.00
_cell.angle_beta   90.00
_cell.angle_gamma   90.00
#
_symmetry.space_group_name_H-M   'P 1'
#
loop_
_entity.id
_entity.type
_entity.pdbx_description
1 polymer ?
#
loop_
_entity_poly.entity_id
_entity_poly.type
_entity_poly.pdbx_seq_one_letter_code
_entity_poly.pdbx_strand_id
1 'polypeptide(L)'
;TKGTLDWAYPPFILASTAAALGYEVQIFFTFYGLQLLKKKPNLKVSPLGNPGMPMPMGMDKWFPVLGTAIPGMEAMMTMMMKSKMKAKGIASIEELRSLCLEADVKYIACQMTVDLFDFSPQDLIDGIEFGGAAMFLAFAGDSDICLYV
;
A
#
# COMPACT_ATOMS: atom_id res chain seq x y z
N THR A 1 -2.68 6.62 -0.24
CA THR A 1 -1.84 7.83 -0.39
C THR A 1 -0.43 7.69 0.17
N LYS A 2 -0.16 6.74 1.04
CA LYS A 2 1.17 6.48 1.58
C LYS A 2 1.80 5.28 0.92
N GLY A 3 3.07 5.42 0.50
CA GLY A 3 3.84 4.38 -0.20
C GLY A 3 4.74 3.56 0.72
N THR A 4 4.41 3.42 2.00
CA THR A 4 5.19 2.64 2.97
C THR A 4 4.57 1.27 3.21
N LEU A 5 5.37 0.30 3.65
CA LEU A 5 4.95 -1.08 3.84
C LEU A 5 3.78 -1.23 4.82
N ASP A 6 3.80 -0.50 5.91
CA ASP A 6 2.79 -0.52 6.97
C ASP A 6 1.42 0.01 6.49
N TRP A 7 1.43 0.96 5.55
CA TRP A 7 0.21 1.53 4.95
C TRP A 7 -0.24 0.83 3.67
N ALA A 8 0.57 -0.08 3.13
CA ALA A 8 0.23 -0.81 1.92
C ALA A 8 -0.80 -1.92 2.16
N TYR A 9 -0.81 -2.52 3.36
CA TYR A 9 -1.68 -3.67 3.66
C TYR A 9 -3.17 -3.35 3.72
N PRO A 10 -3.64 -2.29 4.42
CA PRO A 10 -5.07 -2.02 4.57
C PRO A 10 -5.84 -1.97 3.26
N PRO A 11 -5.42 -1.21 2.22
CA PRO A 11 -6.19 -1.13 0.99
C PRO A 11 -6.33 -2.48 0.28
N PHE A 12 -5.27 -3.28 0.21
CA PHE A 12 -5.34 -4.58 -0.47
C PHE A 12 -6.12 -5.63 0.32
N ILE A 13 -6.02 -5.63 1.67
CA ILE A 13 -6.82 -6.52 2.52
C ILE A 13 -8.30 -6.20 2.36
N LEU A 14 -8.68 -4.92 2.43
CA LEU A 14 -10.07 -4.50 2.28
C LEU A 14 -10.59 -4.82 0.88
N ALA A 15 -9.82 -4.51 -0.15
CA ALA A 15 -10.21 -4.75 -1.53
C ALA A 15 -10.38 -6.23 -1.85
N SER A 16 -9.43 -7.08 -1.47
CA SER A 16 -9.53 -8.52 -1.69
C SER A 16 -10.70 -9.15 -0.94
N THR A 17 -10.96 -8.67 0.29
CA THR A 17 -12.10 -9.14 1.09
C THR A 17 -13.42 -8.70 0.47
N ALA A 18 -13.54 -7.45 0.04
CA ALA A 18 -14.75 -6.93 -0.59
C ALA A 18 -15.04 -7.66 -1.91
N ALA A 19 -14.02 -7.89 -2.75
CA ALA A 19 -14.17 -8.67 -3.97
C ALA A 19 -14.61 -10.12 -3.69
N ALA A 20 -14.06 -10.75 -2.65
CA ALA A 20 -14.48 -12.09 -2.21
C ALA A 20 -15.93 -12.13 -1.72
N LEU A 21 -16.48 -11.02 -1.23
CA LEU A 21 -17.88 -10.86 -0.86
C LEU A 21 -18.78 -10.51 -2.05
N GLY A 22 -18.24 -10.37 -3.26
CA GLY A 22 -18.98 -10.08 -4.47
C GLY A 22 -19.22 -8.59 -4.74
N TYR A 23 -18.50 -7.70 -4.06
CA TYR A 23 -18.55 -6.26 -4.37
C TYR A 23 -17.76 -5.94 -5.63
N GLU A 24 -18.21 -4.97 -6.41
CA GLU A 24 -17.38 -4.31 -7.41
C GLU A 24 -16.43 -3.34 -6.68
N VAL A 25 -15.12 -3.52 -6.90
CA VAL A 25 -14.08 -2.80 -6.15
C VAL A 25 -13.17 -2.03 -7.06
N GLN A 26 -12.93 -0.77 -6.69
CA GLN A 26 -11.94 0.09 -7.33
C GLN A 26 -10.97 0.66 -6.29
N ILE A 27 -9.67 0.72 -6.63
CA ILE A 27 -8.67 1.43 -5.82
C ILE A 27 -8.05 2.54 -6.67
N PHE A 28 -8.16 3.78 -6.19
CA PHE A 28 -7.52 4.93 -6.80
C PHE A 28 -6.20 5.26 -6.08
N PHE A 29 -5.10 5.10 -6.79
CA PHE A 29 -3.75 5.35 -6.26
C PHE A 29 -3.30 6.75 -6.64
N THR A 30 -2.93 7.55 -5.64
CA THR A 30 -2.44 8.91 -5.84
C THR A 30 -1.21 9.18 -4.98
N PHE A 31 -0.41 10.17 -5.36
CA PHE A 31 0.82 10.57 -4.68
C PHE A 31 1.74 9.36 -4.41
N TYR A 32 2.24 9.24 -3.18
CA TYR A 32 3.17 8.18 -2.80
C TYR A 32 2.55 6.77 -2.87
N GLY A 33 1.22 6.67 -2.88
CA GLY A 33 0.51 5.41 -3.09
C GLY A 33 0.79 4.75 -4.45
N LEU A 34 1.19 5.53 -5.46
CA LEU A 34 1.60 4.99 -6.76
C LEU A 34 2.80 4.03 -6.66
N GLN A 35 3.64 4.15 -5.63
CA GLN A 35 4.74 3.20 -5.41
C GLN A 35 4.26 1.75 -5.30
N LEU A 36 3.02 1.55 -4.85
CA LEU A 36 2.41 0.23 -4.71
C LEU A 36 2.12 -0.44 -6.05
N LEU A 37 2.01 0.35 -7.12
CA LEU A 37 1.78 -0.15 -8.48
C LEU A 37 3.06 -0.47 -9.24
N LYS A 38 4.25 -0.24 -8.69
CA LYS A 38 5.50 -0.61 -9.35
C LYS A 38 5.62 -2.13 -9.49
N LYS A 39 6.19 -2.60 -10.61
CA LYS A 39 6.50 -4.02 -10.83
C LYS A 39 7.39 -4.59 -9.73
N LYS A 40 8.35 -3.77 -9.25
CA LYS A 40 9.25 -4.11 -8.14
C LYS A 40 9.15 -3.05 -7.05
N PRO A 41 8.13 -3.11 -6.18
CA PRO A 41 7.97 -2.13 -5.13
C PRO A 41 9.04 -2.35 -4.05
N ASN A 42 9.87 -1.34 -3.80
CA ASN A 42 10.83 -1.36 -2.70
C ASN A 42 10.20 -0.71 -1.46
N LEU A 43 9.19 -1.37 -0.92
CA LEU A 43 8.45 -0.85 0.21
C LEU A 43 9.23 -1.06 1.51
N LYS A 44 9.37 0.03 2.23
CA LYS A 44 9.98 0.08 3.56
C LYS A 44 8.94 0.53 4.59
N VAL A 45 9.14 0.18 5.85
CA VAL A 45 8.32 0.72 6.93
C VAL A 45 8.51 2.24 7.04
N SER A 46 7.53 2.92 7.59
CA SER A 46 7.63 4.37 7.82
C SER A 46 8.87 4.71 8.65
N PRO A 47 9.71 5.66 8.21
CA PRO A 47 10.97 6.00 8.89
C PRO A 47 10.75 6.64 10.27
N LEU A 48 9.62 7.30 10.47
CA LEU A 48 9.18 7.75 11.78
C LEU A 48 8.29 6.65 12.36
N GLY A 49 8.78 5.98 13.40
CA GLY A 49 8.03 4.90 14.04
C GLY A 49 6.63 5.35 14.44
N ASN A 50 5.66 4.48 14.25
CA ASN A 50 4.31 4.70 14.73
C ASN A 50 4.29 4.44 16.25
N PRO A 51 3.89 5.41 17.11
CA PRO A 51 3.84 5.21 18.56
C PRO A 51 2.92 4.06 18.99
N GLY A 52 1.95 3.68 18.16
CA GLY A 52 1.06 2.53 18.38
C GLY A 52 1.63 1.19 17.94
N MET A 53 2.83 1.14 17.37
CA MET A 53 3.43 -0.10 16.89
C MET A 53 4.22 -0.78 18.03
N PRO A 54 3.80 -1.97 18.49
CA PRO A 54 4.57 -2.69 19.51
C PRO A 54 5.92 -3.13 18.93
N MET A 55 7.01 -2.64 19.53
CA MET A 55 8.35 -3.09 19.16
C MET A 55 8.64 -4.49 19.71
N PRO A 56 9.38 -5.32 18.97
CA PRO A 56 9.83 -6.61 19.48
C PRO A 56 10.62 -6.41 20.79
N MET A 57 10.45 -7.34 21.74
CA MET A 57 11.16 -7.35 23.03
C MET A 57 10.85 -6.18 23.99
N GLY A 58 9.73 -5.45 23.79
CA GLY A 58 9.33 -4.37 24.68
C GLY A 58 10.21 -3.11 24.59
N MET A 59 10.93 -2.94 23.50
CA MET A 59 11.79 -1.77 23.26
C MET A 59 10.99 -0.47 23.04
N ASP A 60 9.68 -0.55 22.87
CA ASP A 60 8.75 0.58 22.81
C ASP A 60 8.84 1.52 24.01
N LYS A 61 9.26 0.99 25.16
CA LYS A 61 9.44 1.77 26.41
C LYS A 61 10.80 2.48 26.49
N TRP A 62 11.77 2.04 25.72
CA TRP A 62 13.16 2.49 25.83
C TRP A 62 13.65 3.31 24.63
N PHE A 63 13.07 3.10 23.46
CA PHE A 63 13.49 3.76 22.23
C PHE A 63 12.48 4.86 21.84
N PRO A 64 12.88 6.14 21.87
CA PRO A 64 12.01 7.19 21.37
C PRO A 64 11.75 7.02 19.88
N VAL A 65 10.57 7.45 19.41
CA VAL A 65 10.12 7.39 17.99
C VAL A 65 11.20 7.93 17.02
N LEU A 66 12.01 8.90 17.48
CA LEU A 66 13.14 9.45 16.74
C LEU A 66 14.30 8.47 16.53
N GLY A 67 14.40 7.43 17.34
CA GLY A 67 15.45 6.40 17.18
C GLY A 67 15.33 5.60 15.90
N THR A 68 14.13 5.54 15.30
CA THR A 68 13.89 4.88 14.02
C THR A 68 14.42 5.69 12.82
N ALA A 69 14.74 6.97 13.02
CA ALA A 69 15.34 7.83 12.01
C ALA A 69 16.87 7.63 11.84
N ILE A 70 17.48 6.76 12.64
CA ILE A 70 18.90 6.43 12.51
C ILE A 70 19.14 5.70 11.18
N PRO A 71 20.13 6.10 10.37
CA PRO A 71 20.46 5.43 9.12
C PRO A 71 20.64 3.91 9.28
N GLY A 72 19.95 3.12 8.47
CA GLY A 72 19.97 1.65 8.54
C GLY A 72 18.91 1.01 9.45
N MET A 73 18.35 1.72 10.41
CA MET A 73 17.31 1.20 11.31
C MET A 73 16.02 0.87 10.55
N GLU A 74 15.63 1.72 9.58
CA GLU A 74 14.48 1.51 8.69
C GLU A 74 14.60 0.19 7.91
N ALA A 75 15.79 -0.11 7.37
CA ALA A 75 16.03 -1.35 6.63
C ALA A 75 15.94 -2.58 7.54
N MET A 76 16.52 -2.50 8.74
CA MET A 76 16.46 -3.57 9.73
C MET A 76 15.02 -3.84 10.18
N MET A 77 14.26 -2.81 10.52
CA MET A 77 12.85 -2.93 10.91
C MET A 77 11.99 -3.49 9.79
N THR A 78 12.23 -3.05 8.55
CA THR A 78 11.54 -3.58 7.36
C THR A 78 11.79 -5.08 7.20
N MET A 79 13.04 -5.51 7.34
CA MET A 79 13.40 -6.92 7.24
C MET A 79 12.76 -7.75 8.35
N MET A 80 12.80 -7.26 9.61
CA MET A 80 12.17 -7.92 10.75
C MET A 80 10.65 -8.04 10.54
N MET A 81 9.98 -6.97 10.07
CA MET A 81 8.54 -6.99 9.82
C MET A 81 8.18 -7.99 8.72
N LYS A 82 8.88 -7.96 7.57
CA LYS A 82 8.67 -8.92 6.49
C LYS A 82 8.89 -10.37 6.95
N SER A 83 9.93 -10.61 7.76
CA SER A 83 10.20 -11.94 8.33
C SER A 83 9.08 -12.41 9.26
N LYS A 84 8.60 -11.52 10.14
CA LYS A 84 7.48 -11.81 11.06
C LYS A 84 6.19 -12.10 10.32
N MET A 85 5.89 -11.31 9.28
CA MET A 85 4.71 -11.53 8.44
C MET A 85 4.78 -12.89 7.74
N LYS A 86 5.93 -13.20 7.14
CA LYS A 86 6.16 -14.51 6.49
C LYS A 86 6.00 -15.67 7.47
N ALA A 87 6.57 -15.55 8.68
CA ALA A 87 6.45 -16.58 9.73
C ALA A 87 5.00 -16.78 10.22
N LYS A 88 4.15 -15.78 10.07
CA LYS A 88 2.72 -15.83 10.42
C LYS A 88 1.81 -16.20 9.23
N GLY A 89 2.39 -16.50 8.07
CA GLY A 89 1.63 -16.85 6.86
C GLY A 89 0.86 -15.67 6.26
N ILE A 90 1.27 -14.42 6.54
CA ILE A 90 0.66 -13.24 5.96
C ILE A 90 1.23 -13.07 4.55
N ALA A 91 0.35 -12.98 3.56
CA ALA A 91 0.70 -12.78 2.17
C ALA A 91 1.51 -11.48 1.98
N SER A 92 2.43 -11.47 1.04
CA SER A 92 3.16 -10.26 0.66
C SER A 92 2.25 -9.26 -0.04
N ILE A 93 2.69 -8.01 -0.15
CA ILE A 93 1.93 -6.98 -0.90
C ILE A 93 1.78 -7.38 -2.37
N GLU A 94 2.82 -7.98 -2.95
CA GLU A 94 2.81 -8.47 -4.32
C GLU A 94 1.75 -9.56 -4.52
N GLU A 95 1.66 -10.51 -3.59
CA GLU A 95 0.64 -11.58 -3.60
C GLU A 95 -0.76 -11.01 -3.42
N LEU A 96 -0.99 -10.13 -2.43
CA LEU A 96 -2.29 -9.49 -2.22
C LEU A 96 -2.73 -8.67 -3.44
N ARG A 97 -1.79 -7.96 -4.07
CA ARG A 97 -2.04 -7.20 -5.28
C ARG A 97 -2.46 -8.09 -6.44
N SER A 98 -1.78 -9.21 -6.63
CA SER A 98 -2.14 -10.19 -7.66
C SER A 98 -3.52 -10.80 -7.40
N LEU A 99 -3.79 -11.18 -6.15
CA LEU A 99 -5.12 -11.69 -5.76
C LEU A 99 -6.24 -10.68 -6.03
N CYS A 100 -6.01 -9.39 -5.77
CA CYS A 100 -6.98 -8.36 -6.10
C CYS A 100 -7.24 -8.25 -7.60
N LEU A 101 -6.17 -8.31 -8.42
CA LEU A 101 -6.32 -8.27 -9.90
C LEU A 101 -7.05 -9.51 -10.42
N GLU A 102 -6.74 -10.70 -9.89
CA GLU A 102 -7.42 -11.94 -10.22
C GLU A 102 -8.91 -11.94 -9.82
N ALA A 103 -9.26 -11.13 -8.82
CA ALA A 103 -10.62 -10.91 -8.35
C ALA A 103 -11.30 -9.68 -9.01
N ASP A 104 -10.82 -9.24 -10.17
CA ASP A 104 -11.35 -8.13 -10.96
C ASP A 104 -11.38 -6.76 -10.22
N VAL A 105 -10.56 -6.58 -9.19
CA VAL A 105 -10.39 -5.26 -8.56
C VAL A 105 -9.71 -4.31 -9.54
N LYS A 106 -10.38 -3.21 -9.87
CA LYS A 106 -9.85 -2.20 -10.79
C LYS A 106 -8.84 -1.31 -10.09
N TYR A 107 -7.67 -1.14 -10.69
CA TYR A 107 -6.62 -0.24 -10.22
C TYR A 107 -6.53 0.99 -11.11
N ILE A 108 -6.67 2.16 -10.51
CA ILE A 108 -6.58 3.44 -11.20
C ILE A 108 -5.40 4.21 -10.68
N ALA A 109 -4.45 4.51 -11.56
CA ALA A 109 -3.31 5.36 -11.28
C ALA A 109 -3.66 6.82 -11.59
N CYS A 110 -3.43 7.72 -10.63
CA CYS A 110 -3.63 9.14 -10.83
C CYS A 110 -2.66 9.70 -11.87
N GLN A 111 -3.17 10.09 -13.06
CA GLN A 111 -2.36 10.60 -14.16
C GLN A 111 -1.51 11.80 -13.73
N MET A 112 -2.11 12.75 -13.02
CA MET A 112 -1.37 13.93 -12.51
C MET A 112 -0.16 13.53 -11.65
N THR A 113 -0.28 12.47 -10.87
CA THR A 113 0.81 11.99 -10.01
C THR A 113 1.87 11.25 -10.81
N VAL A 114 1.45 10.49 -11.83
CA VAL A 114 2.37 9.84 -12.78
C VAL A 114 3.26 10.89 -13.43
N ASP A 115 2.65 11.96 -13.92
CA ASP A 115 3.36 13.07 -14.58
C ASP A 115 4.24 13.85 -13.58
N LEU A 116 3.73 14.11 -12.37
CA LEU A 116 4.46 14.87 -11.34
C LEU A 116 5.75 14.20 -10.88
N PHE A 117 5.74 12.87 -10.78
CA PHE A 117 6.88 12.10 -10.29
C PHE A 117 7.64 11.36 -11.39
N ASP A 118 7.37 11.67 -12.66
CA ASP A 118 8.01 11.07 -13.83
C ASP A 118 7.97 9.53 -13.79
N PHE A 119 6.84 8.95 -13.36
CA PHE A 119 6.68 7.50 -13.39
C PHE A 119 6.59 7.01 -14.84
N SER A 120 7.50 6.12 -15.21
CA SER A 120 7.36 5.43 -16.49
C SER A 120 6.22 4.39 -16.42
N PRO A 121 5.28 4.40 -17.35
CA PRO A 121 4.24 3.37 -17.44
C PRO A 121 4.82 1.95 -17.51
N GLN A 122 6.04 1.80 -18.04
CA GLN A 122 6.75 0.51 -18.14
C GLN A 122 7.19 -0.05 -16.78
N ASP A 123 7.35 0.81 -15.77
CA ASP A 123 7.73 0.43 -14.41
C ASP A 123 6.52 0.00 -13.58
N LEU A 124 5.32 0.28 -14.07
CA LEU A 124 4.07 -0.07 -13.41
C LEU A 124 3.59 -1.45 -13.86
N ILE A 125 2.81 -2.11 -12.99
CA ILE A 125 2.20 -3.40 -13.31
C ILE A 125 1.20 -3.27 -14.47
N ASP A 126 0.96 -4.36 -15.15
CA ASP A 126 -0.06 -4.42 -16.19
C ASP A 126 -1.48 -4.49 -15.58
N GLY A 127 -2.51 -4.16 -16.35
CA GLY A 127 -3.90 -4.21 -15.91
C GLY A 127 -4.35 -3.01 -15.06
N ILE A 128 -3.62 -1.90 -15.12
CA ILE A 128 -4.01 -0.64 -14.47
C ILE A 128 -4.61 0.33 -15.49
N GLU A 129 -5.53 1.14 -15.02
CA GLU A 129 -6.09 2.27 -15.77
C GLU A 129 -5.45 3.58 -15.29
N PHE A 130 -5.39 4.56 -16.18
CA PHE A 130 -4.93 5.89 -15.84
C PHE A 130 -6.11 6.85 -15.81
N GLY A 131 -6.25 7.59 -14.72
CA GLY A 131 -7.38 8.48 -14.55
C GLY A 131 -7.11 9.62 -13.58
N GLY A 132 -8.10 10.50 -13.44
CA GLY A 132 -8.06 11.63 -12.53
C GLY A 132 -9.12 11.54 -11.44
N ALA A 133 -9.17 12.58 -10.60
CA ALA A 133 -10.14 12.69 -9.50
C ALA A 133 -11.61 12.59 -9.98
N ALA A 134 -11.91 13.05 -11.20
CA ALA A 134 -13.25 12.96 -11.78
C ALA A 134 -13.69 11.49 -12.00
N MET A 135 -12.79 10.65 -12.50
CA MET A 135 -13.04 9.22 -12.68
C MET A 135 -13.27 8.52 -11.32
N PHE A 136 -12.45 8.84 -10.33
CA PHE A 136 -12.64 8.35 -8.96
C PHE A 136 -13.99 8.76 -8.38
N LEU A 137 -14.34 10.05 -8.48
CA LEU A 137 -15.58 10.58 -7.91
C LEU A 137 -16.83 10.07 -8.63
N ALA A 138 -16.75 9.80 -9.94
CA ALA A 138 -17.85 9.19 -10.67
C ALA A 138 -18.19 7.80 -10.13
N PHE A 139 -17.19 6.97 -9.85
CA PHE A 139 -17.41 5.67 -9.24
C PHE A 139 -17.80 5.77 -7.75
N ALA A 140 -17.10 6.63 -6.99
CA ALA A 140 -17.35 6.80 -5.56
C ALA A 140 -18.74 7.35 -5.25
N GLY A 141 -19.30 8.18 -6.15
CA GLY A 141 -20.64 8.75 -6.00
C GLY A 141 -21.76 7.72 -6.05
N ASP A 142 -21.54 6.62 -6.74
CA ASP A 142 -22.49 5.51 -6.88
C ASP A 142 -22.14 4.32 -5.97
N SER A 143 -21.09 4.45 -5.14
CA SER A 143 -20.62 3.38 -4.26
C SER A 143 -21.27 3.43 -2.89
N ASP A 144 -21.68 2.27 -2.36
CA ASP A 144 -22.19 2.14 -0.98
C ASP A 144 -21.11 2.36 0.08
N ILE A 145 -19.85 2.05 -0.27
CA ILE A 145 -18.70 2.16 0.64
C ILE A 145 -17.57 2.91 -0.09
N CYS A 146 -17.19 4.05 0.45
CA CYS A 146 -16.03 4.82 -0.01
C CYS A 146 -15.07 5.06 1.16
N LEU A 147 -13.84 4.56 1.05
CA LEU A 147 -12.83 4.65 2.10
C LEU A 147 -11.58 5.37 1.61
N TYR A 148 -11.02 6.20 2.50
CA TYR A 148 -9.72 6.84 2.30
C TYR A 148 -8.68 6.15 3.20
N VAL A 149 -7.72 5.43 2.60
CA VAL A 149 -6.70 4.61 3.27
C VAL A 149 -5.28 4.95 2.80
#